data_b5b6549ef391f02c0aa79ac45c11c6ee
#
_entry.id   b5b6549ef391f02c0aa79ac45c11c6ee
#
_cell.length_a   1.000
_cell.length_b   1.000
_cell.length_c   1.000
_cell.angle_alpha   90.00
_cell.angle_beta   90.00
_cell.angle_gamma   90.00
#
_symmetry.space_group_name_H-M   'P 1'
#
loop_
_entity.id
_entity.type
_entity.pdbx_description
1 polymer ?
#
loop_
_entity_poly.entity_id
_entity_poly.type
_entity_poly.pdbx_seq_one_letter_code
_entity_poly.pdbx_strand_id
1 'polypeptide(L)'
;MTVKDLFRPVAVLTGLLTVFSLATAAESGSPLRLYVRSVPITIFGKAGNVIAIEQEDGSMGLHLKEADGFNVEVVNQLKEPTSIHWHGLILPALMDGVPFVSQDPIPPGGTYHYEFPLKQSGTYWLHSHYGLQEQLLASAPLILESEEQNAKADEQYTVLLSDYAFTPPGKILERLKVGMPDMGGMSMKKMPATQKLYAQKWDESGGFARTVVEGGLPDTDVKYDALIANRRTIDDPDVFRVKPGHTVLLRIIAGSAATNFLVNTGALNSQLTAVDGKDIEPVSGNYFQLGIAQRIDLLVKIPDRGGAFPIVAQGEGTKQQCGVVLATESEKIPKIPLEAEFAAAGLDNSQELRLKATNPLPEKPVDRSLPCILGGNMAKYYWTINGAAYPNRNSLDVKENERVEIVLRNDTGMTHPMHLHGHDVELTEIDGTKVQGALRDTVMVPPQSTIKVIFDANNPGIWAFHCHILYHAAVGMFTVLKYDGADTQFWQPEKTLTELGSSR
;
A
#
# COMPACT_ATOMS: atom_id res chain seq x y z
N MET A 1 -94.77 4.03 -21.62
CA MET A 1 -94.43 5.30 -20.93
C MET A 1 -93.39 4.99 -19.88
N THR A 2 -92.35 5.75 -19.89
CA THR A 2 -91.21 5.87 -19.00
C THR A 2 -90.15 4.75 -19.01
N VAL A 3 -89.05 5.13 -19.63
CA VAL A 3 -87.73 4.59 -19.68
C VAL A 3 -87.09 4.71 -18.31
N LYS A 4 -86.44 3.67 -17.83
CA LYS A 4 -85.32 3.76 -16.86
C LYS A 4 -84.24 2.77 -17.22
N ASP A 5 -83.21 3.30 -17.66
CA ASP A 5 -81.82 3.08 -17.83
C ASP A 5 -81.16 1.89 -17.14
N LEU A 6 -80.56 1.09 -18.00
CA LEU A 6 -79.48 0.19 -17.64
C LEU A 6 -78.12 0.97 -17.72
N PHE A 7 -77.50 1.21 -16.59
CA PHE A 7 -76.05 1.48 -16.54
C PHE A 7 -75.32 0.27 -15.90
N ARG A 8 -74.59 -0.43 -16.68
CA ARG A 8 -73.54 -1.38 -16.20
C ARG A 8 -72.19 -0.64 -16.15
N PRO A 9 -71.44 -0.72 -15.08
CA PRO A 9 -70.07 -0.18 -15.07
C PRO A 9 -69.13 -1.12 -15.81
N VAL A 10 -68.35 -0.57 -16.76
CA VAL A 10 -67.24 -1.18 -17.41
C VAL A 10 -66.05 -1.09 -16.44
N ALA A 11 -65.54 -2.22 -15.99
CA ALA A 11 -64.29 -2.29 -15.24
C ALA A 11 -63.13 -2.07 -16.21
N VAL A 12 -62.46 -0.92 -16.06
CA VAL A 12 -61.17 -0.64 -16.74
C VAL A 12 -60.08 -1.34 -15.96
N LEU A 13 -59.54 -2.41 -16.53
CA LEU A 13 -58.37 -3.09 -16.04
C LEU A 13 -57.13 -2.28 -16.45
N THR A 14 -56.62 -1.42 -15.56
CA THR A 14 -55.31 -0.76 -15.73
C THR A 14 -54.21 -1.78 -15.50
N GLY A 15 -53.71 -2.36 -16.59
CA GLY A 15 -52.48 -3.13 -16.57
C GLY A 15 -51.26 -2.23 -16.26
N LEU A 16 -50.65 -2.40 -15.11
CA LEU A 16 -49.31 -1.86 -14.81
C LEU A 16 -48.32 -2.55 -15.71
N LEU A 17 -47.89 -1.92 -16.80
CA LEU A 17 -46.70 -2.29 -17.53
C LEU A 17 -45.50 -1.87 -16.66
N THR A 18 -44.93 -2.81 -15.92
CA THR A 18 -43.55 -2.68 -15.38
C THR A 18 -42.59 -2.69 -16.56
N VAL A 19 -42.17 -1.51 -16.96
CA VAL A 19 -41.06 -1.32 -17.87
C VAL A 19 -39.81 -1.71 -17.08
N PHE A 20 -39.30 -2.94 -17.27
CA PHE A 20 -37.94 -3.28 -16.94
C PHE A 20 -37.07 -2.46 -17.88
N SER A 21 -36.49 -1.39 -17.33
CA SER A 21 -35.38 -0.70 -17.98
C SER A 21 -34.22 -1.69 -17.97
N LEU A 22 -33.99 -2.36 -19.09
CA LEU A 22 -32.69 -2.96 -19.36
C LEU A 22 -31.69 -1.82 -19.34
N ALA A 23 -30.88 -1.74 -18.27
CA ALA A 23 -29.67 -0.96 -18.28
C ALA A 23 -28.84 -1.51 -19.45
N THR A 24 -28.78 -0.77 -20.53
CA THR A 24 -27.81 -0.99 -21.60
C THR A 24 -26.46 -0.89 -20.93
N ALA A 25 -25.75 -2.02 -20.85
CA ALA A 25 -24.31 -2.00 -20.56
C ALA A 25 -23.71 -0.99 -21.56
N ALA A 26 -23.01 0.01 -21.04
CA ALA A 26 -22.19 0.88 -21.86
C ALA A 26 -21.29 -0.04 -22.69
N GLU A 27 -21.16 0.20 -23.99
CA GLU A 27 -20.17 -0.50 -24.82
C GLU A 27 -18.84 -0.27 -24.15
N SER A 28 -18.28 -1.33 -23.54
CA SER A 28 -16.97 -1.28 -22.92
C SER A 28 -15.95 -1.00 -24.02
N GLY A 29 -15.26 0.13 -23.94
CA GLY A 29 -14.10 0.42 -24.78
C GLY A 29 -13.11 -0.75 -24.69
N SER A 30 -12.19 -0.85 -25.66
CA SER A 30 -11.12 -1.85 -25.60
C SER A 30 -10.38 -1.76 -24.26
N PRO A 31 -10.03 -2.89 -23.61
CA PRO A 31 -9.34 -2.89 -22.34
C PRO A 31 -7.98 -2.16 -22.44
N LEU A 32 -7.62 -1.45 -21.39
CA LEU A 32 -6.26 -0.95 -21.23
C LEU A 32 -5.31 -2.11 -21.03
N ARG A 33 -4.11 -2.04 -21.63
CA ARG A 33 -3.12 -3.10 -21.52
C ARG A 33 -1.96 -2.70 -20.64
N LEU A 34 -1.68 -3.55 -19.65
CA LEU A 34 -0.47 -3.52 -18.85
C LEU A 34 0.44 -4.68 -19.23
N TYR A 35 1.67 -4.38 -19.58
CA TYR A 35 2.69 -5.36 -19.91
C TYR A 35 3.62 -5.56 -18.70
N VAL A 36 3.74 -6.81 -18.25
CA VAL A 36 4.70 -7.22 -17.23
C VAL A 36 5.93 -7.76 -17.92
N ARG A 37 7.04 -7.02 -17.90
CA ARG A 37 8.24 -7.36 -18.68
C ARG A 37 9.54 -7.02 -17.97
N SER A 38 10.61 -7.77 -18.29
CA SER A 38 11.95 -7.44 -17.78
C SER A 38 12.57 -6.30 -18.56
N VAL A 39 13.01 -5.26 -17.85
CA VAL A 39 13.65 -4.09 -18.44
C VAL A 39 15.00 -3.81 -17.77
N PRO A 40 15.97 -3.21 -18.50
CA PRO A 40 17.22 -2.80 -17.90
C PRO A 40 17.04 -1.60 -16.98
N ILE A 41 17.87 -1.54 -15.92
CA ILE A 41 18.00 -0.38 -15.04
C ILE A 41 19.48 -0.10 -14.80
N THR A 42 19.82 1.15 -14.50
CA THR A 42 21.17 1.54 -14.08
C THR A 42 21.11 2.18 -12.70
N ILE A 43 21.79 1.56 -11.72
CA ILE A 43 21.86 2.03 -10.34
C ILE A 43 23.31 2.37 -10.02
N PHE A 44 23.62 3.64 -9.74
CA PHE A 44 24.98 4.14 -9.49
C PHE A 44 25.98 3.69 -10.56
N GLY A 45 25.58 3.76 -11.85
CA GLY A 45 26.42 3.36 -12.99
C GLY A 45 26.54 1.86 -13.22
N LYS A 46 25.93 1.01 -12.40
CA LYS A 46 25.93 -0.44 -12.57
C LYS A 46 24.62 -0.91 -13.18
N ALA A 47 24.72 -1.71 -14.26
CA ALA A 47 23.56 -2.27 -14.93
C ALA A 47 22.90 -3.39 -14.11
N GLY A 48 21.58 -3.44 -14.13
CA GLY A 48 20.72 -4.49 -13.58
C GLY A 48 19.49 -4.72 -14.45
N ASN A 49 18.62 -5.62 -14.03
CA ASN A 49 17.32 -5.84 -14.64
C ASN A 49 16.25 -5.81 -13.55
N VAL A 50 15.09 -5.27 -13.90
CA VAL A 50 13.91 -5.21 -13.03
C VAL A 50 12.67 -5.66 -13.82
N ILE A 51 11.56 -5.85 -13.15
CA ILE A 51 10.27 -6.09 -13.77
C ILE A 51 9.53 -4.77 -13.84
N ALA A 52 9.13 -4.40 -15.05
CA ALA A 52 8.26 -3.25 -15.28
C ALA A 52 6.80 -3.70 -15.42
N ILE A 53 5.89 -2.90 -14.89
CA ILE A 53 4.45 -2.99 -15.14
C ILE A 53 4.06 -1.66 -15.78
N GLU A 54 3.89 -1.67 -17.09
CA GLU A 54 3.76 -0.44 -17.87
C GLU A 54 2.83 -0.62 -19.07
N GLN A 55 2.29 0.48 -19.54
CA GLN A 55 1.45 0.54 -20.73
C GLN A 55 2.30 0.41 -22.00
N GLU A 56 1.66 0.36 -23.18
CA GLU A 56 2.34 0.20 -24.46
C GLU A 56 3.32 1.33 -24.77
N ASP A 57 2.99 2.55 -24.36
CA ASP A 57 3.82 3.76 -24.54
C ASP A 57 4.98 3.87 -23.53
N GLY A 58 5.09 2.92 -22.59
CA GLY A 58 6.11 2.88 -21.54
C GLY A 58 5.73 3.66 -20.28
N SER A 59 4.54 4.25 -20.20
CA SER A 59 4.05 4.87 -18.96
C SER A 59 3.83 3.83 -17.88
N MET A 60 4.28 4.11 -16.65
CA MET A 60 4.25 3.19 -15.52
C MET A 60 2.88 3.22 -14.84
N GLY A 61 2.25 2.06 -14.69
CA GLY A 61 0.99 1.90 -13.95
C GLY A 61 -0.24 2.44 -14.67
N LEU A 62 -1.22 2.87 -13.90
CA LEU A 62 -2.52 3.32 -14.39
C LEU A 62 -2.95 4.63 -13.74
N HIS A 63 -3.60 5.46 -14.57
CA HIS A 63 -4.23 6.69 -14.16
C HIS A 63 -5.65 6.69 -14.73
N LEU A 64 -6.65 6.45 -13.88
CA LEU A 64 -8.04 6.23 -14.25
C LEU A 64 -8.95 7.23 -13.54
N LYS A 65 -10.13 7.43 -14.09
CA LYS A 65 -11.22 8.13 -13.39
C LYS A 65 -12.23 7.11 -12.87
N GLU A 66 -12.82 7.39 -11.72
CA GLU A 66 -13.83 6.51 -11.13
C GLU A 66 -14.96 6.18 -12.12
N ALA A 67 -15.38 7.16 -12.92
CA ALA A 67 -16.45 7.00 -13.91
C ALA A 67 -16.11 6.04 -15.06
N ASP A 68 -14.82 5.78 -15.32
CA ASP A 68 -14.40 4.95 -16.46
C ASP A 68 -14.56 3.44 -16.18
N GLY A 69 -14.76 3.05 -14.90
CA GLY A 69 -14.70 1.66 -14.47
C GLY A 69 -13.29 1.09 -14.57
N PHE A 70 -13.12 -0.17 -14.19
CA PHE A 70 -11.86 -0.90 -14.31
C PHE A 70 -11.97 -1.95 -15.40
N ASN A 71 -11.26 -1.78 -16.51
CA ASN A 71 -11.23 -2.69 -17.65
C ASN A 71 -9.79 -2.80 -18.17
N VAL A 72 -9.05 -3.78 -17.63
CA VAL A 72 -7.59 -3.89 -17.82
C VAL A 72 -7.19 -5.33 -18.18
N GLU A 73 -6.37 -5.46 -19.22
CA GLU A 73 -5.67 -6.71 -19.56
C GLU A 73 -4.22 -6.64 -19.06
N VAL A 74 -3.82 -7.62 -18.25
CA VAL A 74 -2.42 -7.82 -17.86
C VAL A 74 -1.79 -8.86 -18.76
N VAL A 75 -0.77 -8.48 -19.50
CA VAL A 75 -0.04 -9.34 -20.45
C VAL A 75 1.30 -9.73 -19.85
N ASN A 76 1.50 -11.00 -19.56
CA ASN A 76 2.76 -11.52 -19.02
C ASN A 76 3.78 -11.75 -20.13
N GLN A 77 4.78 -10.89 -20.23
CA GLN A 77 5.93 -11.01 -21.14
C GLN A 77 7.19 -11.58 -20.47
N LEU A 78 7.08 -12.03 -19.20
CA LEU A 78 8.16 -12.71 -18.51
C LEU A 78 8.32 -14.15 -18.99
N LYS A 79 9.43 -14.78 -18.63
CA LYS A 79 9.69 -16.22 -18.87
C LYS A 79 9.14 -17.11 -17.74
N GLU A 80 8.55 -16.52 -16.74
CA GLU A 80 7.97 -17.16 -15.55
C GLU A 80 6.54 -16.67 -15.35
N PRO A 81 5.70 -17.38 -14.59
CA PRO A 81 4.38 -16.91 -14.24
C PRO A 81 4.43 -15.60 -13.42
N THR A 82 3.34 -14.85 -13.43
CA THR A 82 3.15 -13.64 -12.64
C THR A 82 1.70 -13.52 -12.17
N SER A 83 1.42 -12.56 -11.33
CA SER A 83 0.08 -12.08 -11.01
C SER A 83 0.15 -10.62 -10.63
N ILE A 84 -0.95 -9.90 -10.73
CA ILE A 84 -1.01 -8.49 -10.32
C ILE A 84 -2.14 -8.32 -9.34
N HIS A 85 -1.78 -7.87 -8.14
CA HIS A 85 -2.71 -7.42 -7.12
C HIS A 85 -2.91 -5.90 -7.21
N TRP A 86 -4.15 -5.47 -7.00
CA TRP A 86 -4.60 -4.08 -7.03
C TRP A 86 -4.71 -3.54 -5.61
N HIS A 87 -3.58 -3.17 -5.04
CA HIS A 87 -3.44 -2.88 -3.62
C HIS A 87 -4.33 -1.71 -3.16
N GLY A 88 -5.19 -2.00 -2.19
CA GLY A 88 -6.09 -1.04 -1.56
C GLY A 88 -7.43 -0.87 -2.28
N LEU A 89 -7.70 -1.60 -3.37
CA LEU A 89 -8.99 -1.53 -4.03
C LEU A 89 -10.05 -2.41 -3.35
N ILE A 90 -11.27 -1.86 -3.27
CA ILE A 90 -12.48 -2.60 -2.94
C ILE A 90 -13.08 -3.13 -4.24
N LEU A 91 -12.84 -4.39 -4.52
CA LEU A 91 -13.15 -5.06 -5.78
C LEU A 91 -13.76 -6.45 -5.55
N PRO A 92 -14.31 -7.13 -6.55
CA PRO A 92 -14.75 -8.52 -6.41
C PRO A 92 -13.59 -9.46 -6.08
N ALA A 93 -13.76 -10.38 -5.12
CA ALA A 93 -12.67 -11.22 -4.61
C ALA A 93 -11.92 -12.00 -5.70
N LEU A 94 -12.58 -12.47 -6.75
CA LEU A 94 -11.96 -13.17 -7.87
C LEU A 94 -11.16 -12.26 -8.82
N MET A 95 -11.15 -10.95 -8.58
CA MET A 95 -10.36 -9.95 -9.31
C MET A 95 -9.17 -9.41 -8.51
N ASP A 96 -8.90 -9.98 -7.32
CA ASP A 96 -7.89 -9.50 -6.38
C ASP A 96 -6.42 -9.75 -6.83
N GLY A 97 -6.22 -10.70 -7.73
CA GLY A 97 -4.89 -10.96 -8.30
C GLY A 97 -3.95 -11.79 -7.44
N VAL A 98 -4.44 -12.47 -6.40
CA VAL A 98 -3.62 -13.30 -5.51
C VAL A 98 -3.59 -14.74 -5.99
N PRO A 99 -2.41 -15.29 -6.34
CA PRO A 99 -2.28 -16.67 -6.81
C PRO A 99 -2.79 -17.68 -5.79
N PHE A 100 -3.56 -18.66 -6.26
CA PHE A 100 -4.11 -19.76 -5.47
C PHE A 100 -5.01 -19.33 -4.30
N VAL A 101 -5.45 -18.06 -4.30
CA VAL A 101 -6.50 -17.53 -3.42
C VAL A 101 -7.65 -17.02 -4.27
N SER A 102 -7.40 -16.13 -5.22
CA SER A 102 -8.41 -15.49 -6.06
C SER A 102 -8.31 -15.88 -7.54
N GLN A 103 -7.15 -16.39 -7.99
CA GLN A 103 -6.91 -16.80 -9.38
C GLN A 103 -5.72 -17.74 -9.49
N ASP A 104 -5.57 -18.37 -10.67
CA ASP A 104 -4.31 -19.00 -11.05
C ASP A 104 -3.28 -17.95 -11.52
N PRO A 105 -1.97 -18.22 -11.37
CA PRO A 105 -0.93 -17.36 -11.93
C PRO A 105 -1.07 -17.21 -13.45
N ILE A 106 -0.75 -16.03 -13.97
CA ILE A 106 -0.73 -15.74 -15.41
C ILE A 106 0.53 -16.38 -16.00
N PRO A 107 0.42 -17.41 -16.86
CA PRO A 107 1.60 -18.10 -17.40
C PRO A 107 2.41 -17.21 -18.35
N PRO A 108 3.66 -17.57 -18.68
CA PRO A 108 4.46 -16.88 -19.70
C PRO A 108 3.70 -16.73 -21.02
N GLY A 109 3.63 -15.50 -21.55
CA GLY A 109 2.86 -15.18 -22.75
C GLY A 109 1.34 -15.15 -22.58
N GLY A 110 0.85 -15.45 -21.37
CA GLY A 110 -0.58 -15.39 -21.04
C GLY A 110 -1.08 -13.98 -20.79
N THR A 111 -2.40 -13.84 -20.80
CA THR A 111 -3.12 -12.60 -20.51
C THR A 111 -4.23 -12.89 -19.49
N TYR A 112 -4.47 -11.98 -18.56
CA TYR A 112 -5.59 -12.04 -17.65
C TYR A 112 -6.38 -10.73 -17.73
N HIS A 113 -7.71 -10.82 -17.77
CA HIS A 113 -8.61 -9.69 -17.90
C HIS A 113 -9.29 -9.39 -16.56
N TYR A 114 -9.15 -8.16 -16.11
CA TYR A 114 -9.78 -7.62 -14.89
C TYR A 114 -10.84 -6.62 -15.29
N GLU A 115 -12.09 -6.87 -14.88
CA GLU A 115 -13.21 -6.01 -15.19
C GLU A 115 -14.15 -5.89 -13.98
N PHE A 116 -14.31 -4.68 -13.46
CA PHE A 116 -15.21 -4.37 -12.35
C PHE A 116 -15.50 -2.86 -12.26
N PRO A 117 -16.61 -2.45 -11.63
CA PRO A 117 -16.88 -1.04 -11.38
C PRO A 117 -15.92 -0.48 -10.32
N LEU A 118 -15.36 0.70 -10.57
CA LEU A 118 -14.63 1.46 -9.57
C LEU A 118 -15.60 2.09 -8.58
N LYS A 119 -15.27 2.10 -7.29
CA LYS A 119 -16.10 2.61 -6.19
C LYS A 119 -15.34 3.60 -5.30
N GLN A 120 -14.14 3.97 -5.69
CA GLN A 120 -13.23 4.75 -4.86
C GLN A 120 -12.29 5.58 -5.72
N SER A 121 -11.77 6.64 -5.14
CA SER A 121 -10.74 7.49 -5.72
C SER A 121 -9.60 7.65 -4.72
N GLY A 122 -8.41 8.03 -5.19
CA GLY A 122 -7.24 8.22 -4.34
C GLY A 122 -5.96 7.66 -4.92
N THR A 123 -4.96 7.55 -4.05
CA THR A 123 -3.64 7.04 -4.35
C THR A 123 -3.54 5.58 -3.95
N TYR A 124 -3.43 4.72 -4.95
CA TYR A 124 -3.27 3.28 -4.85
C TYR A 124 -2.02 2.85 -5.62
N TRP A 125 -1.75 1.56 -5.62
CA TRP A 125 -0.68 0.99 -6.41
C TRP A 125 -1.01 -0.45 -6.79
N LEU A 126 -0.20 -1.03 -7.63
CA LEU A 126 -0.33 -2.40 -8.06
C LEU A 126 1.04 -3.07 -8.01
N HIS A 127 1.07 -4.35 -7.67
CA HIS A 127 2.31 -5.10 -7.61
C HIS A 127 2.10 -6.59 -7.87
N SER A 128 3.18 -7.27 -8.21
CA SER A 128 3.13 -8.72 -8.34
C SER A 128 2.93 -9.37 -6.97
N HIS A 129 1.98 -10.29 -6.90
CA HIS A 129 1.78 -11.15 -5.73
C HIS A 129 2.34 -12.57 -5.97
N TYR A 130 3.22 -12.73 -6.99
CA TYR A 130 3.82 -14.00 -7.36
C TYR A 130 5.29 -14.09 -6.90
N GLY A 131 5.57 -15.03 -5.99
CA GLY A 131 6.93 -15.31 -5.50
C GLY A 131 7.59 -14.08 -4.86
N LEU A 132 8.78 -13.74 -5.36
CA LEU A 132 9.57 -12.61 -4.87
C LEU A 132 9.70 -11.49 -5.92
N GLN A 133 8.77 -11.42 -6.88
CA GLN A 133 8.86 -10.46 -7.99
C GLN A 133 8.73 -9.00 -7.55
N GLU A 134 8.08 -8.72 -6.43
CA GLU A 134 8.00 -7.37 -5.87
C GLU A 134 9.40 -6.80 -5.57
N GLN A 135 10.34 -7.62 -5.05
CA GLN A 135 11.74 -7.21 -4.86
C GLN A 135 12.46 -6.88 -6.18
N LEU A 136 11.96 -7.36 -7.31
CA LEU A 136 12.45 -7.01 -8.65
C LEU A 136 11.74 -5.78 -9.22
N LEU A 137 11.12 -4.97 -8.37
CA LEU A 137 10.35 -3.76 -8.72
C LEU A 137 9.11 -4.05 -9.59
N ALA A 138 8.51 -5.24 -9.46
CA ALA A 138 7.25 -5.56 -10.11
C ALA A 138 6.09 -4.83 -9.44
N SER A 139 6.13 -3.50 -9.49
CA SER A 139 5.15 -2.59 -8.91
C SER A 139 5.00 -1.33 -9.76
N ALA A 140 3.84 -0.67 -9.65
CA ALA A 140 3.55 0.57 -10.35
C ALA A 140 2.43 1.37 -9.65
N PRO A 141 2.35 2.70 -9.85
CA PRO A 141 1.26 3.50 -9.34
C PRO A 141 -0.10 3.12 -9.93
N LEU A 142 -1.16 3.26 -9.14
CA LEU A 142 -2.54 3.21 -9.57
C LEU A 142 -3.27 4.42 -8.99
N ILE A 143 -3.51 5.42 -9.81
CA ILE A 143 -4.16 6.65 -9.40
C ILE A 143 -5.60 6.65 -9.91
N LEU A 144 -6.54 6.78 -8.99
CA LEU A 144 -7.97 6.91 -9.29
C LEU A 144 -8.39 8.34 -9.00
N GLU A 145 -8.58 9.13 -10.05
CA GLU A 145 -8.91 10.55 -9.92
C GLU A 145 -10.38 10.79 -9.59
N SER A 146 -10.62 11.79 -8.76
CA SER A 146 -11.92 12.44 -8.62
C SER A 146 -11.81 13.94 -8.88
N GLU A 147 -12.93 14.57 -9.27
CA GLU A 147 -12.97 16.02 -9.45
C GLU A 147 -12.67 16.77 -8.13
N GLU A 148 -13.11 16.23 -6.99
CA GLU A 148 -12.85 16.81 -5.68
C GLU A 148 -11.36 16.84 -5.35
N GLN A 149 -10.63 15.75 -5.61
CA GLN A 149 -9.18 15.71 -5.37
C GLN A 149 -8.43 16.62 -6.35
N ASN A 150 -8.85 16.67 -7.60
CA ASN A 150 -8.25 17.53 -8.61
C ASN A 150 -8.42 19.03 -8.27
N ALA A 151 -9.52 19.39 -7.62
CA ALA A 151 -9.76 20.78 -7.19
C ALA A 151 -8.88 21.23 -6.00
N LYS A 152 -8.21 20.31 -5.30
CA LYS A 152 -7.37 20.63 -4.14
C LYS A 152 -5.99 21.20 -4.52
N ALA A 153 -5.52 20.99 -5.75
CA ALA A 153 -4.18 21.36 -6.19
C ALA A 153 -4.14 21.87 -7.64
N ASP A 154 -3.16 22.72 -7.93
CA ASP A 154 -2.92 23.25 -9.27
C ASP A 154 -2.16 22.23 -10.14
N GLU A 155 -1.35 21.37 -9.52
CA GLU A 155 -0.50 20.37 -10.16
C GLU A 155 -0.45 19.09 -9.31
N GLN A 156 -0.23 17.93 -9.96
CA GLN A 156 -0.15 16.64 -9.27
C GLN A 156 1.04 15.83 -9.77
N TYR A 157 1.76 15.20 -8.85
CA TYR A 157 2.89 14.31 -9.16
C TYR A 157 2.86 13.08 -8.28
N THR A 158 3.29 11.95 -8.85
CA THR A 158 3.35 10.66 -8.16
C THR A 158 4.79 10.22 -7.97
N VAL A 159 5.09 9.72 -6.78
CA VAL A 159 6.41 9.21 -6.39
C VAL A 159 6.25 7.79 -5.85
N LEU A 160 6.80 6.82 -6.54
CA LEU A 160 6.90 5.43 -6.09
C LEU A 160 8.29 5.22 -5.49
N LEU A 161 8.34 5.00 -4.18
CA LEU A 161 9.56 4.69 -3.44
C LEU A 161 9.79 3.18 -3.42
N SER A 162 11.02 2.75 -3.66
CA SER A 162 11.38 1.32 -3.66
C SER A 162 12.78 1.10 -3.11
N ASP A 163 13.04 -0.11 -2.68
CA ASP A 163 14.37 -0.62 -2.32
C ASP A 163 14.90 -1.51 -3.44
N TYR A 164 16.20 -1.46 -3.68
CA TYR A 164 16.85 -2.19 -4.75
C TYR A 164 18.08 -2.97 -4.29
N ALA A 165 18.19 -4.21 -4.73
CA ALA A 165 19.35 -5.06 -4.53
C ALA A 165 19.82 -5.68 -5.84
N PHE A 166 21.16 -5.70 -6.06
CA PHE A 166 21.74 -6.47 -7.15
C PHE A 166 21.75 -7.98 -6.85
N THR A 167 21.65 -8.34 -5.58
CA THR A 167 21.53 -9.74 -5.17
C THR A 167 20.13 -10.25 -5.53
N PRO A 168 20.03 -11.38 -6.25
CA PRO A 168 18.73 -11.98 -6.58
C PRO A 168 17.87 -12.24 -5.32
N PRO A 169 16.55 -12.00 -5.36
CA PRO A 169 15.66 -12.13 -4.20
C PRO A 169 15.72 -13.50 -3.51
N GLY A 170 15.79 -14.58 -4.29
CA GLY A 170 15.95 -15.94 -3.74
C GLY A 170 17.23 -16.11 -2.92
N LYS A 171 18.34 -15.47 -3.33
CA LYS A 171 19.59 -15.49 -2.57
C LYS A 171 19.54 -14.65 -1.30
N ILE A 172 18.75 -13.56 -1.32
CA ILE A 172 18.47 -12.79 -0.10
C ILE A 172 17.71 -13.68 0.88
N LEU A 173 16.63 -14.31 0.43
CA LEU A 173 15.79 -15.20 1.26
C LEU A 173 16.59 -16.39 1.81
N GLU A 174 17.47 -17.02 1.00
CA GLU A 174 18.36 -18.09 1.46
C GLU A 174 19.26 -17.61 2.60
N ARG A 175 19.86 -16.43 2.48
CA ARG A 175 20.72 -15.84 3.52
C ARG A 175 19.92 -15.55 4.81
N LEU A 176 18.73 -15.01 4.69
CA LEU A 176 17.83 -14.75 5.81
C LEU A 176 17.49 -16.04 6.55
N LYS A 177 17.15 -17.13 5.82
CA LYS A 177 16.82 -18.46 6.39
C LYS A 177 18.00 -19.18 7.06
N VAL A 178 19.23 -18.97 6.60
CA VAL A 178 20.41 -19.53 7.27
C VAL A 178 20.61 -18.89 8.64
N GLY A 179 19.97 -17.76 8.88
CA GLY A 179 20.04 -17.01 10.13
C GLY A 179 21.34 -16.20 10.22
N MET A 180 21.31 -15.09 10.94
CA MET A 180 22.54 -14.56 11.50
C MET A 180 23.01 -15.55 12.56
N PRO A 181 24.34 -15.85 12.67
CA PRO A 181 24.83 -16.66 13.79
C PRO A 181 24.22 -16.10 15.06
N ASP A 182 23.70 -17.00 15.91
CA ASP A 182 23.08 -16.64 17.19
C ASP A 182 24.07 -15.77 17.98
N MET A 183 23.96 -14.47 17.81
CA MET A 183 24.76 -13.47 18.53
C MET A 183 24.15 -13.26 19.91
N GLY A 184 23.66 -14.36 20.52
CA GLY A 184 23.27 -14.48 21.90
C GLY A 184 22.55 -13.24 22.42
N GLY A 185 21.24 -13.11 22.18
CA GLY A 185 20.42 -12.10 22.84
C GLY A 185 20.81 -10.65 22.57
N MET A 186 21.29 -10.30 21.38
CA MET A 186 21.41 -8.91 20.96
C MET A 186 20.03 -8.33 20.65
N SER A 187 19.28 -8.13 21.73
CA SER A 187 18.31 -7.04 21.83
C SER A 187 18.97 -5.75 21.34
N MET A 188 18.44 -5.13 20.31
CA MET A 188 18.83 -3.84 19.74
C MET A 188 20.30 -3.51 20.00
N LYS A 189 21.19 -3.63 19.01
CA LYS A 189 22.57 -3.16 19.15
C LYS A 189 22.52 -1.76 19.75
N LYS A 190 22.86 -1.62 21.04
CA LYS A 190 23.09 -0.30 21.61
C LYS A 190 24.11 0.39 20.71
N MET A 191 23.66 1.42 20.03
CA MET A 191 24.57 2.23 19.23
C MET A 191 25.68 2.77 20.12
N PRO A 192 26.91 2.98 19.58
CA PRO A 192 27.89 3.78 20.27
C PRO A 192 27.24 5.12 20.71
N ALA A 193 27.55 5.60 21.89
CA ALA A 193 26.99 6.84 22.46
C ALA A 193 27.13 8.09 21.56
N THR A 194 27.89 7.99 20.46
CA THR A 194 28.12 9.02 19.46
C THR A 194 27.17 8.97 18.25
N GLN A 195 26.37 7.93 18.11
CA GLN A 195 25.50 7.77 16.93
C GLN A 195 24.11 8.36 17.26
N LYS A 196 23.68 9.31 16.43
CA LYS A 196 22.38 10.00 16.55
C LYS A 196 21.41 9.49 15.51
N LEU A 197 20.14 9.38 15.88
CA LEU A 197 19.04 9.02 15.01
C LEU A 197 18.11 10.23 14.83
N TYR A 198 17.37 10.23 13.72
CA TYR A 198 16.23 11.13 13.59
C TYR A 198 14.95 10.40 13.94
N ALA A 199 14.10 11.07 14.69
CA ALA A 199 12.73 10.65 14.88
C ALA A 199 11.78 11.77 14.50
N GLN A 200 10.56 11.40 14.21
CA GLN A 200 9.46 12.33 14.06
C GLN A 200 8.94 12.72 15.45
N LYS A 201 8.63 14.00 15.64
CA LYS A 201 7.90 14.50 16.80
C LYS A 201 6.89 15.55 16.37
N TRP A 202 5.83 15.68 17.14
CA TRP A 202 4.93 16.82 17.06
C TRP A 202 5.66 18.07 17.52
N ASP A 203 5.56 19.13 16.73
CA ASP A 203 6.00 20.46 17.14
C ASP A 203 4.88 21.23 17.85
N GLU A 204 5.19 22.41 18.38
CA GLU A 204 4.24 23.25 19.11
C GLU A 204 3.08 23.76 18.24
N SER A 205 3.24 23.76 16.90
CA SER A 205 2.18 24.13 15.95
C SER A 205 1.18 23.00 15.69
N GLY A 206 1.45 21.79 16.20
CA GLY A 206 0.64 20.60 16.00
C GLY A 206 1.00 19.82 14.73
N GLY A 207 2.09 20.17 14.06
CA GLY A 207 2.64 19.49 12.91
C GLY A 207 3.72 18.47 13.27
N PHE A 208 4.24 17.80 12.23
CA PHE A 208 5.37 16.90 12.38
C PHE A 208 6.70 17.65 12.16
N ALA A 209 7.65 17.41 13.03
CA ALA A 209 8.99 17.94 12.93
C ALA A 209 10.03 16.83 13.14
N ARG A 210 11.16 16.99 12.47
CA ARG A 210 12.33 16.13 12.65
C ARG A 210 13.08 16.52 13.91
N THR A 211 13.44 15.54 14.73
CA THR A 211 14.30 15.74 15.90
C THR A 211 15.39 14.67 15.95
N VAL A 212 16.50 14.99 16.59
CA VAL A 212 17.58 14.04 16.87
C VAL A 212 17.25 13.33 18.18
N VAL A 213 17.33 12.01 18.18
CA VAL A 213 17.15 11.16 19.36
C VAL A 213 18.36 10.25 19.57
N GLU A 214 18.56 9.85 20.81
CA GLU A 214 19.48 8.76 21.15
C GLU A 214 18.71 7.45 21.20
N GLY A 215 19.26 6.39 20.64
CA GLY A 215 18.60 5.07 20.62
C GLY A 215 19.36 4.02 19.83
N GLY A 216 18.82 2.83 19.80
CA GLY A 216 19.27 1.74 18.95
C GLY A 216 18.74 1.89 17.51
N LEU A 217 19.45 1.29 16.55
CA LEU A 217 18.89 1.12 15.21
C LEU A 217 17.79 0.07 15.26
N PRO A 218 16.69 0.29 14.51
CA PRO A 218 15.70 -0.76 14.31
C PRO A 218 16.34 -1.95 13.58
N ASP A 219 15.81 -3.15 13.84
CA ASP A 219 16.15 -4.31 13.04
C ASP A 219 15.59 -4.14 11.64
N THR A 220 16.41 -4.37 10.63
CA THR A 220 16.04 -4.39 9.23
C THR A 220 16.49 -5.70 8.60
N ASP A 221 15.63 -6.32 7.78
CA ASP A 221 15.92 -7.62 7.17
C ASP A 221 17.08 -7.56 6.20
N VAL A 222 17.07 -6.55 5.35
CA VAL A 222 17.95 -6.48 4.17
C VAL A 222 18.70 -5.17 4.16
N LYS A 223 20.00 -5.26 3.89
CA LYS A 223 20.79 -4.09 3.50
C LYS A 223 20.75 -3.97 1.99
N TYR A 224 20.02 -2.98 1.51
CA TYR A 224 19.86 -2.71 0.09
C TYR A 224 21.04 -1.99 -0.52
N ASP A 225 21.25 -2.18 -1.85
CA ASP A 225 22.29 -1.48 -2.60
C ASP A 225 21.88 -0.01 -2.88
N ALA A 226 20.59 0.26 -3.03
CA ALA A 226 20.03 1.60 -3.19
C ALA A 226 18.59 1.70 -2.70
N LEU A 227 18.19 2.90 -2.28
CA LEU A 227 16.79 3.34 -2.27
C LEU A 227 16.57 4.21 -3.51
N ILE A 228 15.42 4.06 -4.13
CA ILE A 228 15.09 4.73 -5.40
C ILE A 228 13.68 5.33 -5.36
N ALA A 229 13.50 6.42 -6.11
CA ALA A 229 12.21 7.04 -6.36
C ALA A 229 11.95 7.03 -7.87
N ASN A 230 10.82 6.49 -8.32
CA ASN A 230 10.47 6.34 -9.73
C ASN A 230 11.60 5.69 -10.54
N ARG A 231 12.24 4.65 -9.99
CA ARG A 231 13.39 3.93 -10.59
C ARG A 231 14.66 4.77 -10.76
N ARG A 232 14.78 5.94 -10.11
CA ARG A 232 15.95 6.82 -10.14
C ARG A 232 16.60 6.91 -8.78
N THR A 233 17.91 7.05 -8.79
CA THR A 233 18.72 7.25 -7.58
C THR A 233 18.79 8.73 -7.19
N ILE A 234 19.11 9.02 -5.93
CA ILE A 234 19.09 10.40 -5.40
C ILE A 234 20.15 11.32 -6.05
N ASP A 235 21.18 10.79 -6.70
CA ASP A 235 22.17 11.57 -7.45
C ASP A 235 21.72 11.96 -8.86
N ASP A 236 20.62 11.32 -9.33
CA ASP A 236 19.95 11.64 -10.59
C ASP A 236 18.42 11.59 -10.42
N PRO A 237 17.84 12.42 -9.52
CA PRO A 237 16.42 12.35 -9.15
C PRO A 237 15.51 12.88 -10.25
N ASP A 238 14.25 12.46 -10.25
CA ASP A 238 13.22 13.14 -11.04
C ASP A 238 13.07 14.59 -10.60
N VAL A 239 12.91 15.46 -11.59
CA VAL A 239 12.67 16.90 -11.38
C VAL A 239 11.29 17.25 -11.93
N PHE A 240 10.36 17.50 -11.04
CA PHE A 240 9.03 17.99 -11.38
C PHE A 240 9.07 19.52 -11.50
N ARG A 241 8.74 20.03 -12.68
CA ARG A 241 8.68 21.47 -12.95
C ARG A 241 7.35 22.02 -12.46
N VAL A 242 7.43 22.94 -11.50
CA VAL A 242 6.29 23.54 -10.81
C VAL A 242 6.28 25.04 -10.97
N LYS A 243 5.12 25.68 -10.81
CA LYS A 243 5.01 27.14 -10.88
C LYS A 243 5.09 27.78 -9.50
N PRO A 244 5.72 28.97 -9.37
CA PRO A 244 5.69 29.73 -8.13
C PRO A 244 4.25 30.02 -7.68
N GLY A 245 4.00 29.94 -6.39
CA GLY A 245 2.69 30.17 -5.80
C GLY A 245 1.66 29.04 -6.00
N HIS A 246 1.95 28.00 -6.81
CA HIS A 246 1.06 26.86 -6.98
C HIS A 246 1.04 25.96 -5.74
N THR A 247 -0.07 25.25 -5.57
CA THR A 247 -0.22 24.13 -4.66
C THR A 247 -0.04 22.84 -5.45
N VAL A 248 0.84 21.98 -4.99
CA VAL A 248 1.15 20.68 -5.61
C VAL A 248 0.57 19.58 -4.73
N LEU A 249 -0.19 18.66 -5.34
CA LEU A 249 -0.54 17.39 -4.71
C LEU A 249 0.57 16.37 -5.03
N LEU A 250 1.32 16.00 -4.00
CA LEU A 250 2.38 15.01 -4.10
C LEU A 250 1.88 13.69 -3.53
N ARG A 251 1.68 12.69 -4.39
CA ARG A 251 1.23 11.35 -4.06
C ARG A 251 2.44 10.44 -3.88
N ILE A 252 2.69 9.98 -2.65
CA ILE A 252 3.87 9.18 -2.32
C ILE A 252 3.45 7.76 -1.92
N ILE A 253 4.01 6.78 -2.60
CA ILE A 253 3.70 5.36 -2.47
C ILE A 253 4.96 4.64 -1.96
N ALA A 254 4.86 3.89 -0.86
CA ALA A 254 5.94 3.02 -0.41
C ALA A 254 5.82 1.62 -1.04
N GLY A 255 6.26 1.48 -2.28
CA GLY A 255 6.29 0.21 -3.02
C GLY A 255 7.60 -0.56 -2.82
N SER A 256 8.13 -0.57 -1.60
CA SER A 256 9.36 -1.29 -1.21
C SER A 256 9.05 -2.68 -0.69
N ALA A 257 9.97 -3.63 -0.87
CA ALA A 257 9.81 -5.00 -0.41
C ALA A 257 10.05 -5.17 1.11
N ALA A 258 10.95 -4.35 1.70
CA ALA A 258 11.27 -4.46 3.13
C ALA A 258 11.77 -3.15 3.78
N THR A 259 11.55 -1.99 3.18
CA THR A 259 12.01 -0.70 3.71
C THR A 259 10.83 0.23 4.05
N ASN A 260 10.74 0.65 5.31
CA ASN A 260 9.90 1.77 5.72
C ASN A 260 10.63 3.10 5.47
N PHE A 261 9.90 4.19 5.27
CA PHE A 261 10.46 5.49 4.94
C PHE A 261 10.05 6.59 5.91
N LEU A 262 10.94 7.57 6.03
CA LEU A 262 10.68 8.86 6.65
C LEU A 262 10.81 9.93 5.56
N VAL A 263 9.68 10.55 5.19
CA VAL A 263 9.59 11.52 4.12
C VAL A 263 9.79 12.92 4.68
N ASN A 264 10.69 13.69 4.05
CA ASN A 264 11.02 15.06 4.45
C ASN A 264 10.79 16.02 3.27
N THR A 265 9.91 16.98 3.44
CA THR A 265 9.60 18.03 2.45
C THR A 265 10.45 19.30 2.63
N GLY A 266 11.46 19.25 3.51
CA GLY A 266 12.42 20.33 3.74
C GLY A 266 11.76 21.59 4.31
N ALA A 267 11.94 22.71 3.63
CA ALA A 267 11.40 24.00 4.03
C ALA A 267 10.01 24.31 3.48
N LEU A 268 9.37 23.37 2.79
CA LEU A 268 8.04 23.57 2.23
C LEU A 268 6.96 23.40 3.30
N ASN A 269 5.95 24.26 3.25
CA ASN A 269 4.73 24.06 4.04
C ASN A 269 3.93 22.93 3.38
N SER A 270 3.81 21.83 4.09
CA SER A 270 3.12 20.64 3.61
C SER A 270 1.98 20.25 4.55
N GLN A 271 0.93 19.69 3.99
CA GLN A 271 -0.20 19.14 4.73
C GLN A 271 -0.45 17.71 4.25
N LEU A 272 -0.41 16.76 5.18
CA LEU A 272 -0.88 15.40 4.95
C LEU A 272 -2.41 15.43 4.91
N THR A 273 -2.99 15.06 3.78
CA THR A 273 -4.44 15.19 3.52
C THR A 273 -5.15 13.86 3.28
N ALA A 274 -4.39 12.83 2.89
CA ALA A 274 -4.92 11.48 2.74
C ALA A 274 -3.86 10.44 3.08
N VAL A 275 -4.31 9.29 3.54
CA VAL A 275 -3.51 8.09 3.79
C VAL A 275 -4.22 6.88 3.20
N ASP A 276 -3.48 5.99 2.52
CA ASP A 276 -4.00 4.79 1.85
C ASP A 276 -5.20 5.06 0.95
N GLY A 277 -5.17 6.22 0.25
CA GLY A 277 -6.25 6.67 -0.63
C GLY A 277 -7.49 7.24 0.08
N LYS A 278 -7.46 7.39 1.42
CA LYS A 278 -8.57 7.90 2.23
C LYS A 278 -8.25 9.25 2.82
N ASP A 279 -9.19 10.18 2.67
CA ASP A 279 -9.05 11.55 3.19
C ASP A 279 -9.04 11.55 4.73
N ILE A 280 -8.18 12.39 5.29
CA ILE A 280 -8.06 12.66 6.73
C ILE A 280 -8.24 14.15 7.02
N GLU A 281 -8.50 14.49 8.30
CA GLU A 281 -8.33 15.86 8.76
C GLU A 281 -6.88 16.30 8.49
N PRO A 282 -6.64 17.43 7.77
CA PRO A 282 -5.29 17.79 7.33
C PRO A 282 -4.32 18.00 8.49
N VAL A 283 -3.13 17.41 8.38
CA VAL A 283 -2.07 17.51 9.38
C VAL A 283 -0.87 18.22 8.77
N SER A 284 -0.52 19.42 9.29
CA SER A 284 0.62 20.19 8.82
C SER A 284 1.94 19.62 9.32
N GLY A 285 3.00 19.73 8.50
CA GLY A 285 4.34 19.30 8.86
C GLY A 285 5.28 19.28 7.68
N ASN A 286 6.50 18.82 7.92
CA ASN A 286 7.52 18.65 6.88
C ASN A 286 8.25 17.31 6.98
N TYR A 287 7.82 16.43 7.90
CA TYR A 287 8.45 15.15 8.13
C TYR A 287 7.39 14.10 8.48
N PHE A 288 7.23 13.08 7.63
CA PHE A 288 6.12 12.14 7.70
C PHE A 288 6.61 10.69 7.69
N GLN A 289 5.98 9.85 8.49
CA GLN A 289 6.21 8.40 8.47
C GLN A 289 5.42 7.76 7.33
N LEU A 290 6.04 6.79 6.66
CA LEU A 290 5.44 6.06 5.55
C LEU A 290 5.91 4.60 5.61
N GLY A 291 5.06 3.72 6.10
CA GLY A 291 5.32 2.29 6.16
C GLY A 291 5.24 1.62 4.79
N ILE A 292 5.84 0.43 4.68
CA ILE A 292 5.74 -0.41 3.47
C ILE A 292 4.27 -0.57 3.10
N ALA A 293 3.98 -0.46 1.81
CA ALA A 293 2.66 -0.53 1.19
C ALA A 293 1.71 0.64 1.49
N GLN A 294 2.03 1.51 2.45
CA GLN A 294 1.25 2.70 2.73
C GLN A 294 1.40 3.77 1.64
N ARG A 295 0.44 4.67 1.58
CA ARG A 295 0.46 5.86 0.73
C ARG A 295 0.16 7.09 1.58
N ILE A 296 0.77 8.20 1.20
CA ILE A 296 0.46 9.52 1.75
C ILE A 296 0.27 10.52 0.61
N ASP A 297 -0.74 11.38 0.76
CA ASP A 297 -0.98 12.48 -0.15
C ASP A 297 -0.68 13.80 0.58
N LEU A 298 0.28 14.55 0.04
CA LEU A 298 0.75 15.80 0.61
C LEU A 298 0.35 16.98 -0.28
N LEU A 299 -0.39 17.94 0.25
CA LEU A 299 -0.52 19.26 -0.37
C LEU A 299 0.68 20.11 0.02
N VAL A 300 1.43 20.54 -0.99
CA VAL A 300 2.68 21.27 -0.83
C VAL A 300 2.57 22.63 -1.49
N LYS A 301 2.76 23.73 -0.71
CA LYS A 301 2.71 25.09 -1.24
C LYS A 301 4.09 25.52 -1.73
N ILE A 302 4.18 25.82 -3.03
CA ILE A 302 5.40 26.37 -3.64
C ILE A 302 5.49 27.86 -3.31
N PRO A 303 6.62 28.34 -2.75
CA PRO A 303 6.80 29.76 -2.45
C PRO A 303 6.68 30.65 -3.71
N ASP A 304 6.12 31.86 -3.57
CA ASP A 304 5.95 32.83 -4.67
C ASP A 304 7.28 33.24 -5.33
N ARG A 305 8.37 33.23 -4.55
CA ARG A 305 9.74 33.49 -5.04
C ARG A 305 10.30 32.38 -5.92
N GLY A 306 9.62 31.23 -6.02
CA GLY A 306 10.15 30.02 -6.63
C GLY A 306 11.30 29.38 -5.84
N GLY A 307 11.98 28.43 -6.48
CA GLY A 307 13.11 27.70 -5.91
C GLY A 307 13.20 26.25 -6.40
N ALA A 308 14.18 25.53 -5.85
CA ALA A 308 14.31 24.08 -6.03
C ALA A 308 14.28 23.40 -4.65
N PHE A 309 13.34 22.49 -4.47
CA PHE A 309 12.97 21.91 -3.20
C PHE A 309 13.08 20.38 -3.27
N PRO A 310 14.15 19.79 -2.72
CA PRO A 310 14.24 18.35 -2.59
C PRO A 310 13.16 17.80 -1.65
N ILE A 311 12.48 16.75 -2.09
CA ILE A 311 11.61 15.91 -1.29
C ILE A 311 12.34 14.60 -1.11
N VAL A 312 12.77 14.31 0.11
CA VAL A 312 13.67 13.20 0.42
C VAL A 312 12.97 12.17 1.27
N ALA A 313 13.09 10.90 0.89
CA ALA A 313 12.64 9.76 1.68
C ALA A 313 13.87 8.98 2.16
N GLN A 314 14.02 8.88 3.49
CA GLN A 314 15.13 8.17 4.14
C GLN A 314 14.62 6.82 4.64
N GLY A 315 15.37 5.75 4.35
CA GLY A 315 15.04 4.41 4.84
C GLY A 315 15.24 4.28 6.35
N GLU A 316 14.26 3.66 7.02
CA GLU A 316 14.30 3.33 8.44
C GLU A 316 15.61 2.60 8.80
N GLY A 317 16.22 2.94 9.92
CA GLY A 317 17.45 2.34 10.41
C GLY A 317 18.70 2.63 9.60
N THR A 318 18.61 3.40 8.52
CA THR A 318 19.71 3.66 7.60
C THR A 318 19.97 5.15 7.39
N LYS A 319 21.11 5.46 6.73
CA LYS A 319 21.39 6.79 6.19
C LYS A 319 21.00 6.90 4.71
N GLN A 320 20.70 5.79 4.07
CA GLN A 320 20.32 5.78 2.66
C GLN A 320 19.05 6.57 2.44
N GLN A 321 19.00 7.26 1.32
CA GLN A 321 17.86 8.09 0.95
C GLN A 321 17.62 8.07 -0.55
N CYS A 322 16.38 8.32 -0.93
CA CYS A 322 15.94 8.56 -2.29
C CYS A 322 15.03 9.79 -2.31
N GLY A 323 14.51 10.19 -3.46
CA GLY A 323 13.58 11.28 -3.54
C GLY A 323 13.53 11.93 -4.91
N VAL A 324 12.80 13.06 -4.94
CA VAL A 324 12.55 13.87 -6.14
C VAL A 324 12.81 15.34 -5.83
N VAL A 325 12.79 16.19 -6.86
CA VAL A 325 12.92 17.64 -6.67
C VAL A 325 11.73 18.35 -7.30
N LEU A 326 11.04 19.18 -6.51
CA LEU A 326 10.11 20.17 -7.04
C LEU A 326 10.90 21.44 -7.38
N ALA A 327 10.92 21.88 -8.62
CA ALA A 327 11.71 23.04 -9.03
C ALA A 327 10.93 23.96 -9.97
N THR A 328 10.98 25.27 -9.70
CA THR A 328 10.44 26.23 -10.64
C THR A 328 11.33 26.35 -11.88
N GLU A 329 10.76 26.89 -12.95
CA GLU A 329 11.48 27.04 -14.22
C GLU A 329 12.82 27.78 -14.03
N SER A 330 13.87 27.34 -14.71
CA SER A 330 15.22 27.91 -14.68
C SER A 330 16.00 27.75 -13.36
N GLU A 331 15.43 27.15 -12.31
CA GLU A 331 16.15 26.91 -11.06
C GLU A 331 17.19 25.79 -11.20
N LYS A 332 18.37 26.05 -10.64
CA LYS A 332 19.42 25.04 -10.57
C LYS A 332 19.08 23.95 -9.57
N ILE A 333 19.10 22.70 -10.02
CA ILE A 333 18.83 21.56 -9.13
C ILE A 333 19.98 21.40 -8.14
N PRO A 334 19.71 21.38 -6.84
CA PRO A 334 20.75 21.17 -5.83
C PRO A 334 21.28 19.74 -5.90
N LYS A 335 22.58 19.57 -5.63
CA LYS A 335 23.13 18.23 -5.43
C LYS A 335 22.69 17.73 -4.06
N ILE A 336 21.94 16.62 -4.07
CA ILE A 336 21.46 15.97 -2.83
C ILE A 336 22.52 14.94 -2.41
N PRO A 337 22.93 14.87 -1.13
CA PRO A 337 23.84 13.84 -0.62
C PRO A 337 23.24 12.43 -0.81
N LEU A 338 24.07 11.42 -1.11
CA LEU A 338 23.64 10.02 -1.20
C LEU A 338 23.13 9.47 0.13
N GLU A 339 23.70 9.96 1.22
CA GLU A 339 23.36 9.58 2.58
C GLU A 339 22.95 10.80 3.40
N ALA A 340 22.00 10.60 4.30
CA ALA A 340 21.64 11.58 5.32
C ALA A 340 22.78 11.72 6.37
N GLU A 341 22.80 12.84 7.08
CA GLU A 341 23.78 13.09 8.16
C GLU A 341 23.66 12.05 9.27
N PHE A 342 22.42 11.68 9.64
CA PHE A 342 22.10 10.71 10.70
C PHE A 342 21.22 9.58 10.15
N ALA A 343 21.28 8.42 10.81
CA ALA A 343 20.35 7.33 10.50
C ALA A 343 18.90 7.70 10.90
N ALA A 344 17.94 7.15 10.20
CA ALA A 344 16.53 7.28 10.60
C ALA A 344 16.21 6.37 11.78
N ALA A 345 15.44 6.86 12.74
CA ALA A 345 14.86 6.05 13.80
C ALA A 345 13.79 5.10 13.25
N GLY A 346 13.41 4.11 14.06
CA GLY A 346 12.27 3.25 13.76
C GLY A 346 10.96 4.04 13.69
N LEU A 347 10.03 3.56 12.87
CA LEU A 347 8.67 4.10 12.82
C LEU A 347 7.96 3.75 14.12
N ASP A 348 7.11 4.67 14.57
CA ASP A 348 6.29 4.54 15.77
C ASP A 348 4.84 4.98 15.52
N ASN A 349 4.00 4.91 16.54
CA ASN A 349 2.59 5.26 16.44
C ASN A 349 2.32 6.78 16.61
N SER A 350 3.35 7.64 16.70
CA SER A 350 3.16 9.08 16.98
C SER A 350 2.35 9.78 15.90
N GLN A 351 2.51 9.39 14.63
CA GLN A 351 1.70 9.88 13.53
C GLN A 351 0.27 9.36 13.61
N GLU A 352 0.08 8.05 13.75
CA GLU A 352 -1.24 7.41 13.76
C GLU A 352 -2.15 7.91 14.89
N LEU A 353 -1.59 8.20 16.07
CA LEU A 353 -2.32 8.77 17.20
C LEU A 353 -2.99 10.13 16.90
N ARG A 354 -2.61 10.78 15.81
CA ARG A 354 -3.08 12.14 15.45
C ARG A 354 -3.89 12.17 14.16
N LEU A 355 -3.86 11.09 13.39
CA LEU A 355 -4.65 11.01 12.16
C LEU A 355 -6.12 10.72 12.49
N LYS A 356 -7.01 11.38 11.76
CA LYS A 356 -8.46 11.17 11.85
C LYS A 356 -9.06 11.07 10.47
N ALA A 357 -9.86 10.04 10.25
CA ALA A 357 -10.63 9.92 9.02
C ALA A 357 -11.62 11.07 8.87
N THR A 358 -11.70 11.65 7.67
CA THR A 358 -12.76 12.62 7.33
C THR A 358 -14.13 11.94 7.28
N ASN A 359 -14.16 10.70 6.83
CA ASN A 359 -15.36 9.88 6.74
C ASN A 359 -15.15 8.56 7.50
N PRO A 360 -15.25 8.56 8.85
CA PRO A 360 -15.08 7.35 9.65
C PRO A 360 -16.21 6.35 9.39
N LEU A 361 -16.01 5.10 9.77
CA LEU A 361 -17.05 4.09 9.73
C LEU A 361 -18.24 4.49 10.63
N PRO A 362 -19.49 4.23 10.22
CA PRO A 362 -20.64 4.52 11.07
C PRO A 362 -20.55 3.82 12.41
N GLU A 363 -21.00 4.48 13.47
CA GLU A 363 -21.02 3.89 14.82
C GLU A 363 -21.90 2.64 14.84
N LYS A 364 -21.30 1.49 15.16
CA LYS A 364 -21.94 0.17 15.22
C LYS A 364 -21.24 -0.68 16.25
N PRO A 365 -21.98 -1.47 17.06
CA PRO A 365 -21.37 -2.44 17.97
C PRO A 365 -20.48 -3.44 17.22
N VAL A 366 -19.41 -3.89 17.86
CA VAL A 366 -18.56 -4.96 17.34
C VAL A 366 -19.30 -6.30 17.53
N ASP A 367 -19.51 -7.02 16.44
CA ASP A 367 -20.15 -8.33 16.43
C ASP A 367 -19.14 -9.46 16.70
N ARG A 368 -17.88 -9.25 16.28
CA ARG A 368 -16.80 -10.25 16.38
C ARG A 368 -15.45 -9.58 16.63
N SER A 369 -14.68 -10.14 17.55
CA SER A 369 -13.27 -9.74 17.79
C SER A 369 -12.34 -10.90 17.45
N LEU A 370 -11.34 -10.63 16.61
CA LEU A 370 -10.37 -11.58 16.09
C LEU A 370 -8.96 -11.25 16.61
N PRO A 371 -8.37 -12.08 17.47
CA PRO A 371 -6.99 -11.87 17.88
C PRO A 371 -6.02 -12.24 16.76
N CYS A 372 -5.04 -11.36 16.51
CA CYS A 372 -3.95 -11.54 15.58
C CYS A 372 -2.61 -11.29 16.28
N ILE A 373 -1.98 -12.36 16.76
CA ILE A 373 -0.68 -12.31 17.43
C ILE A 373 0.41 -12.48 16.37
N LEU A 374 1.22 -11.43 16.18
CA LEU A 374 2.36 -11.43 15.28
C LEU A 374 3.56 -11.97 16.04
N GLY A 375 4.11 -13.09 15.59
CA GLY A 375 5.19 -13.81 16.27
C GLY A 375 6.30 -14.23 15.32
N GLY A 376 7.41 -14.70 15.89
CA GLY A 376 8.57 -15.15 15.11
C GLY A 376 9.88 -14.59 15.64
N ASN A 377 10.96 -14.82 14.92
CA ASN A 377 12.25 -14.21 15.22
C ASN A 377 13.23 -14.23 14.04
N MET A 378 14.14 -13.28 14.06
CA MET A 378 15.19 -13.12 13.04
C MET A 378 16.21 -14.27 13.01
N ALA A 379 16.51 -14.90 14.16
CA ALA A 379 17.56 -15.91 14.25
C ALA A 379 17.27 -17.18 13.42
N LYS A 380 15.98 -17.57 13.38
CA LYS A 380 15.49 -18.70 12.57
C LYS A 380 14.78 -18.27 11.30
N TYR A 381 14.61 -16.96 11.14
CA TYR A 381 13.84 -16.32 10.08
C TYR A 381 12.47 -17.01 9.86
N TYR A 382 11.71 -17.04 10.94
CA TYR A 382 10.43 -17.71 11.03
C TYR A 382 9.39 -16.72 11.55
N TRP A 383 8.34 -16.49 10.78
CA TRP A 383 7.32 -15.48 11.06
C TRP A 383 5.93 -16.10 11.03
N THR A 384 5.08 -15.72 11.98
CA THR A 384 3.78 -16.35 12.20
C THR A 384 2.67 -15.36 12.48
N ILE A 385 1.44 -15.77 12.19
CA ILE A 385 0.21 -15.18 12.72
C ILE A 385 -0.46 -16.23 13.61
N ASN A 386 -0.78 -15.87 14.87
CA ASN A 386 -1.37 -16.77 15.86
C ASN A 386 -0.56 -18.07 16.07
N GLY A 387 0.78 -17.97 16.06
CA GLY A 387 1.69 -19.09 16.26
C GLY A 387 1.82 -20.06 15.09
N ALA A 388 1.15 -19.82 13.98
CA ALA A 388 1.22 -20.67 12.78
C ALA A 388 1.83 -19.90 11.60
N ALA A 389 2.70 -20.57 10.86
CA ALA A 389 3.21 -20.08 9.57
C ALA A 389 2.40 -20.68 8.43
N TYR A 390 2.11 -19.87 7.40
CA TYR A 390 1.47 -20.36 6.19
C TYR A 390 2.29 -21.49 5.55
N PRO A 391 1.69 -22.59 5.06
CA PRO A 391 0.24 -22.84 4.91
C PRO A 391 -0.45 -23.47 6.15
N ASN A 392 0.28 -23.81 7.22
CA ASN A 392 -0.23 -24.42 8.43
C ASN A 392 -0.84 -23.34 9.34
N ARG A 393 -2.02 -22.86 9.01
CA ARG A 393 -2.68 -21.73 9.64
C ARG A 393 -4.16 -21.97 9.90
N ASN A 394 -4.73 -21.09 10.76
CA ASN A 394 -6.16 -20.91 10.86
C ASN A 394 -6.57 -19.66 10.09
N SER A 395 -7.60 -19.74 9.26
CA SER A 395 -8.23 -18.57 8.63
C SER A 395 -8.89 -17.68 9.70
N LEU A 396 -9.06 -16.41 9.38
CA LEU A 396 -9.88 -15.48 10.14
C LEU A 396 -11.30 -15.56 9.55
N ASP A 397 -12.19 -16.31 10.21
CA ASP A 397 -13.52 -16.57 9.68
C ASP A 397 -14.51 -15.49 10.11
N VAL A 398 -15.26 -14.95 9.16
CA VAL A 398 -16.26 -13.89 9.35
C VAL A 398 -17.56 -14.20 8.62
N LYS A 399 -18.62 -13.50 9.01
CA LYS A 399 -19.91 -13.52 8.30
C LYS A 399 -20.18 -12.18 7.67
N GLU A 400 -20.86 -12.22 6.54
CA GLU A 400 -21.31 -11.02 5.89
C GLU A 400 -22.16 -10.13 6.82
N ASN A 401 -21.95 -8.82 6.75
CA ASN A 401 -22.59 -7.78 7.57
C ASN A 401 -22.18 -7.72 9.04
N GLU A 402 -21.19 -8.52 9.51
CA GLU A 402 -20.60 -8.31 10.83
C GLU A 402 -19.75 -7.03 10.86
N ARG A 403 -19.75 -6.31 12.01
CA ARG A 403 -18.69 -5.38 12.39
C ARG A 403 -17.61 -6.20 13.08
N VAL A 404 -16.44 -6.29 12.45
CA VAL A 404 -15.32 -7.10 12.91
C VAL A 404 -14.25 -6.21 13.50
N GLU A 405 -13.75 -6.57 14.70
CA GLU A 405 -12.55 -6.00 15.28
C GLU A 405 -11.38 -6.98 15.08
N ILE A 406 -10.24 -6.49 14.59
CA ILE A 406 -8.98 -7.24 14.62
C ILE A 406 -8.09 -6.62 15.69
N VAL A 407 -7.59 -7.46 16.62
CA VAL A 407 -6.65 -7.07 17.66
C VAL A 407 -5.25 -7.51 17.25
N LEU A 408 -4.48 -6.60 16.67
CA LEU A 408 -3.11 -6.82 16.22
C LEU A 408 -2.16 -6.65 17.42
N ARG A 409 -1.52 -7.73 17.87
CA ARG A 409 -0.51 -7.67 18.92
C ARG A 409 0.83 -8.15 18.37
N ASN A 410 1.83 -7.29 18.44
CA ASN A 410 3.16 -7.60 17.99
C ASN A 410 4.07 -8.04 19.14
N ASP A 411 4.34 -9.35 19.22
CA ASP A 411 5.22 -9.95 20.23
C ASP A 411 6.69 -10.06 19.75
N THR A 412 7.06 -9.33 18.68
CA THR A 412 8.40 -9.37 18.06
C THR A 412 9.19 -8.08 18.27
N GLY A 413 10.44 -8.06 17.81
CA GLY A 413 11.32 -6.89 17.85
C GLY A 413 11.31 -6.04 16.57
N MET A 414 10.45 -6.36 15.60
CA MET A 414 10.34 -5.65 14.32
C MET A 414 8.96 -5.04 14.14
N THR A 415 8.89 -3.97 13.36
CA THR A 415 7.61 -3.42 12.90
C THR A 415 7.03 -4.30 11.79
N HIS A 416 5.73 -4.61 11.86
CA HIS A 416 5.02 -5.38 10.84
C HIS A 416 3.93 -4.53 10.19
N PRO A 417 4.04 -4.21 8.88
CA PRO A 417 2.94 -3.63 8.10
C PRO A 417 1.92 -4.73 7.76
N MET A 418 0.77 -4.71 8.43
CA MET A 418 -0.28 -5.71 8.24
C MET A 418 -1.32 -5.22 7.25
N HIS A 419 -1.45 -5.93 6.12
CA HIS A 419 -2.35 -5.60 5.03
C HIS A 419 -3.53 -6.56 4.96
N LEU A 420 -4.75 -6.01 4.86
CA LEU A 420 -5.97 -6.74 4.59
C LEU A 420 -6.49 -6.39 3.19
N HIS A 421 -6.56 -7.39 2.33
CA HIS A 421 -7.09 -7.23 0.98
C HIS A 421 -8.60 -6.97 0.98
N GLY A 422 -9.04 -6.18 0.01
CA GLY A 422 -10.46 -5.96 -0.29
C GLY A 422 -11.27 -5.23 0.78
N HIS A 423 -10.63 -4.68 1.82
CA HIS A 423 -11.28 -3.98 2.93
C HIS A 423 -10.49 -2.76 3.38
N ASP A 424 -11.22 -1.74 3.82
CA ASP A 424 -10.66 -0.64 4.61
C ASP A 424 -10.89 -0.91 6.09
N VAL A 425 -9.90 -0.66 6.93
CA VAL A 425 -9.98 -0.80 8.39
C VAL A 425 -9.81 0.56 9.07
N GLU A 426 -10.60 0.87 10.08
CA GLU A 426 -10.47 2.07 10.91
C GLU A 426 -9.69 1.75 12.20
N LEU A 427 -8.67 2.54 12.53
CA LEU A 427 -7.95 2.42 13.78
C LEU A 427 -8.81 2.96 14.94
N THR A 428 -9.00 2.14 15.97
CA THR A 428 -9.85 2.49 17.14
C THR A 428 -9.10 2.54 18.46
N GLU A 429 -7.96 1.84 18.56
CA GLU A 429 -7.14 1.84 19.78
C GLU A 429 -5.67 1.58 19.44
N ILE A 430 -4.77 2.31 20.06
CA ILE A 430 -3.32 2.15 19.96
C ILE A 430 -2.76 2.08 21.39
N ASP A 431 -2.18 0.94 21.77
CA ASP A 431 -1.58 0.69 23.10
C ASP A 431 -2.47 1.14 24.27
N GLY A 432 -3.77 0.79 24.20
CA GLY A 432 -4.77 1.15 25.19
C GLY A 432 -5.34 2.57 25.09
N THR A 433 -4.79 3.40 24.19
CA THR A 433 -5.33 4.73 23.90
C THR A 433 -6.39 4.64 22.80
N LYS A 434 -7.63 5.00 23.12
CA LYS A 434 -8.71 5.07 22.13
C LYS A 434 -8.48 6.22 21.17
N VAL A 435 -8.68 5.95 19.90
CA VAL A 435 -8.57 6.92 18.81
C VAL A 435 -9.80 6.84 17.90
N GLN A 436 -10.08 7.92 17.20
CA GLN A 436 -10.93 7.93 16.00
C GLN A 436 -9.97 8.10 14.83
N GLY A 437 -9.30 6.97 14.49
CA GLY A 437 -8.13 7.00 13.64
C GLY A 437 -8.44 7.14 12.15
N ALA A 438 -7.41 7.01 11.34
CA ALA A 438 -7.57 6.99 9.89
C ALA A 438 -8.15 5.65 9.42
N LEU A 439 -8.76 5.67 8.23
CA LEU A 439 -9.01 4.47 7.44
C LEU A 439 -7.72 4.06 6.72
N ARG A 440 -7.39 2.78 6.80
CA ARG A 440 -6.20 2.17 6.23
C ARG A 440 -6.53 0.86 5.53
N ASP A 441 -5.71 0.45 4.59
CA ASP A 441 -5.64 -0.96 4.15
C ASP A 441 -4.38 -1.65 4.70
N THR A 442 -3.39 -0.87 5.13
CA THR A 442 -2.13 -1.37 5.69
C THR A 442 -1.81 -0.68 7.02
N VAL A 443 -1.76 -1.46 8.09
CA VAL A 443 -1.57 -0.99 9.46
C VAL A 443 -0.17 -1.32 9.96
N MET A 444 0.60 -0.30 10.33
CA MET A 444 1.92 -0.49 10.93
C MET A 444 1.76 -0.91 12.38
N VAL A 445 2.32 -2.06 12.75
CA VAL A 445 2.31 -2.56 14.13
C VAL A 445 3.74 -2.57 14.67
N PRO A 446 4.18 -1.51 15.39
CA PRO A 446 5.52 -1.41 15.95
C PRO A 446 5.83 -2.52 16.95
N PRO A 447 7.11 -2.76 17.30
CA PRO A 447 7.52 -3.74 18.30
C PRO A 447 6.77 -3.57 19.62
N GLN A 448 6.27 -4.68 20.19
CA GLN A 448 5.58 -4.74 21.49
C GLN A 448 4.30 -3.88 21.58
N SER A 449 3.76 -3.48 20.43
CA SER A 449 2.54 -2.65 20.35
C SER A 449 1.29 -3.51 20.15
N THR A 450 0.15 -2.97 20.59
CA THR A 450 -1.17 -3.55 20.32
C THR A 450 -2.06 -2.51 19.67
N ILE A 451 -2.56 -2.82 18.48
CA ILE A 451 -3.44 -1.95 17.72
C ILE A 451 -4.77 -2.65 17.47
N LYS A 452 -5.88 -1.94 17.69
CA LYS A 452 -7.21 -2.43 17.32
C LYS A 452 -7.72 -1.68 16.12
N VAL A 453 -8.23 -2.44 15.18
CA VAL A 453 -8.89 -1.91 13.99
C VAL A 453 -10.27 -2.55 13.84
N ILE A 454 -11.20 -1.81 13.23
CA ILE A 454 -12.53 -2.32 12.89
C ILE A 454 -12.78 -2.20 11.39
N PHE A 455 -13.63 -3.08 10.87
CA PHE A 455 -14.17 -2.98 9.51
C PHE A 455 -15.58 -3.57 9.44
N ASP A 456 -16.32 -3.20 8.41
CA ASP A 456 -17.57 -3.88 8.06
C ASP A 456 -17.28 -5.02 7.10
N ALA A 457 -17.71 -6.23 7.44
CA ALA A 457 -17.59 -7.41 6.60
C ALA A 457 -18.65 -7.34 5.47
N ASN A 458 -18.42 -6.52 4.45
CA ASN A 458 -19.36 -6.19 3.37
C ASN A 458 -18.83 -6.51 1.96
N ASN A 459 -17.72 -7.23 1.88
CA ASN A 459 -17.12 -7.67 0.62
C ASN A 459 -16.84 -9.19 0.67
N PRO A 460 -17.87 -10.03 0.43
CA PRO A 460 -17.73 -11.49 0.55
C PRO A 460 -16.68 -12.09 -0.35
N GLY A 461 -15.81 -12.96 0.23
CA GLY A 461 -14.74 -13.61 -0.51
C GLY A 461 -13.75 -14.34 0.38
N ILE A 462 -12.62 -14.72 -0.20
CA ILE A 462 -11.41 -15.17 0.52
C ILE A 462 -10.33 -14.14 0.21
N TRP A 463 -9.85 -13.47 1.26
CA TRP A 463 -8.97 -12.32 1.15
C TRP A 463 -7.64 -12.60 1.82
N ALA A 464 -6.53 -12.27 1.17
CA ALA A 464 -5.24 -12.34 1.81
C ALA A 464 -5.17 -11.37 3.00
N PHE A 465 -4.53 -11.81 4.08
CA PHE A 465 -4.16 -11.00 5.24
C PHE A 465 -2.74 -11.36 5.64
N HIS A 466 -1.82 -10.43 5.51
CA HIS A 466 -0.40 -10.73 5.65
C HIS A 466 0.44 -9.53 6.08
N CYS A 467 1.64 -9.82 6.57
CA CYS A 467 2.68 -8.80 6.70
C CYS A 467 3.18 -8.40 5.30
N HIS A 468 3.30 -7.11 5.05
CA HIS A 468 3.75 -6.62 3.73
C HIS A 468 5.28 -6.54 3.61
N ILE A 469 6.06 -6.90 4.63
CA ILE A 469 7.46 -7.25 4.43
C ILE A 469 7.50 -8.53 3.61
N LEU A 470 7.94 -8.44 2.35
CA LEU A 470 7.89 -9.52 1.37
C LEU A 470 8.47 -10.84 1.92
N TYR A 471 9.62 -10.75 2.55
CA TYR A 471 10.31 -11.93 3.08
C TYR A 471 9.61 -12.54 4.29
N HIS A 472 8.89 -11.75 5.10
CA HIS A 472 8.06 -12.25 6.20
C HIS A 472 6.84 -13.02 5.67
N ALA A 473 6.13 -12.44 4.69
CA ALA A 473 5.03 -13.12 4.01
C ALA A 473 5.50 -14.42 3.37
N ALA A 474 6.64 -14.39 2.68
CA ALA A 474 7.22 -15.54 1.98
C ALA A 474 7.62 -16.71 2.88
N VAL A 475 7.87 -16.47 4.18
CA VAL A 475 8.21 -17.55 5.14
C VAL A 475 7.08 -17.83 6.13
N GLY A 476 5.89 -17.23 5.95
CA GLY A 476 4.71 -17.68 6.65
C GLY A 476 3.89 -16.65 7.40
N MET A 477 4.25 -15.35 7.47
CA MET A 477 3.41 -14.32 8.09
C MET A 477 2.26 -13.93 7.13
N PHE A 478 1.43 -14.93 6.82
CA PHE A 478 0.33 -14.85 5.88
C PHE A 478 -0.84 -15.72 6.38
N THR A 479 -2.07 -15.25 6.22
CA THR A 479 -3.30 -16.01 6.40
C THR A 479 -4.37 -15.47 5.45
N VAL A 480 -5.61 -15.91 5.59
CA VAL A 480 -6.75 -15.38 4.85
C VAL A 480 -7.87 -14.96 5.80
N LEU A 481 -8.55 -13.87 5.45
CA LEU A 481 -9.89 -13.56 5.93
C LEU A 481 -10.88 -14.32 5.05
N LYS A 482 -11.73 -15.16 5.64
CA LYS A 482 -12.65 -16.01 4.90
C LYS A 482 -14.08 -15.78 5.32
N TYR A 483 -14.93 -15.45 4.37
CA TYR A 483 -16.36 -15.34 4.59
C TYR A 483 -17.04 -16.71 4.56
N ASP A 484 -18.07 -16.88 5.38
CA ASP A 484 -18.94 -18.05 5.33
C ASP A 484 -19.58 -18.18 3.95
N GLY A 485 -19.43 -19.34 3.32
CA GLY A 485 -19.99 -19.60 1.98
C GLY A 485 -19.22 -18.97 0.81
N ALA A 486 -18.03 -18.42 1.03
CA ALA A 486 -17.20 -17.85 -0.03
C ALA A 486 -16.83 -18.89 -1.10
N ASP A 487 -16.72 -18.43 -2.36
CA ASP A 487 -16.23 -19.25 -3.47
C ASP A 487 -14.77 -19.69 -3.23
N THR A 488 -14.52 -20.98 -3.36
CA THR A 488 -13.22 -21.60 -3.09
C THR A 488 -12.55 -22.16 -4.35
N GLN A 489 -13.05 -21.86 -5.55
CA GLN A 489 -12.59 -22.50 -6.80
C GLN A 489 -11.08 -22.37 -7.04
N PHE A 490 -10.46 -21.24 -6.65
CA PHE A 490 -9.02 -21.01 -6.81
C PHE A 490 -8.23 -21.22 -5.52
N TRP A 491 -8.91 -21.37 -4.37
CA TRP A 491 -8.22 -21.45 -3.10
C TRP A 491 -7.53 -22.79 -2.88
N GLN A 492 -6.20 -22.76 -2.88
CA GLN A 492 -5.32 -23.92 -2.67
C GLN A 492 -4.49 -23.70 -1.41
N PRO A 493 -5.06 -24.04 -0.23
CA PRO A 493 -4.46 -23.69 1.06
C PRO A 493 -3.09 -24.35 1.33
N GLU A 494 -2.74 -25.40 0.59
CA GLU A 494 -1.44 -26.08 0.70
C GLU A 494 -0.30 -25.40 -0.08
N LYS A 495 -0.62 -24.44 -0.96
CA LYS A 495 0.40 -23.72 -1.73
C LYS A 495 1.02 -22.60 -0.90
N THR A 496 2.33 -22.46 -0.96
CA THR A 496 3.06 -21.36 -0.31
C THR A 496 3.48 -20.29 -1.33
N LEU A 497 3.65 -19.06 -0.85
CA LEU A 497 4.17 -17.97 -1.70
C LEU A 497 5.56 -18.28 -2.24
N THR A 498 6.38 -19.07 -1.53
CA THR A 498 7.75 -19.44 -1.93
C THR A 498 7.84 -20.61 -2.90
N GLU A 499 6.85 -21.52 -2.90
CA GLU A 499 6.79 -22.59 -3.93
C GLU A 499 6.52 -22.02 -5.32
N LEU A 500 6.01 -20.78 -5.37
CA LEU A 500 5.72 -20.02 -6.58
C LEU A 500 6.97 -19.40 -7.23
N GLY A 501 8.08 -19.26 -6.49
CA GLY A 501 9.33 -18.66 -6.96
C GLY A 501 10.48 -19.65 -7.12
N SER A 502 10.29 -20.95 -6.89
CA SER A 502 11.35 -21.95 -6.97
C SER A 502 11.57 -22.55 -8.37
N SER A 503 11.20 -21.87 -9.44
CA SER A 503 11.74 -22.19 -10.76
C SER A 503 13.17 -21.66 -10.87
N ARG A 504 14.08 -22.56 -10.83
CA ARG A 504 15.54 -22.65 -10.85
C ARG A 504 16.30 -21.53 -11.53
#